data_93933dbc17906844a4d43f4bb0d1f048
#
_entry.id   93933dbc17906844a4d43f4bb0d1f048
#
_cell.length_a   1.000
_cell.length_b   1.000
_cell.length_c   1.000
_cell.angle_alpha   90.00
_cell.angle_beta   90.00
_cell.angle_gamma   90.00
#
_symmetry.space_group_name_H-M   'P 1'
#
loop_
_entity.id
_entity.type
_entity.pdbx_description
1 polymer ?
#
loop_
_entity_poly.entity_id
_entity_poly.type
_entity_poly.pdbx_seq_one_letter_code
_entity_poly.pdbx_strand_id
1 'polypeptide(L)'
;MWCAITKTYEKPFEDTIYTIAGKTIEPKQAQYIKESYGLNLISPTDQYGENYFNKTYGDFFADNAHYGGMWDYLGVNENGKVDTVFEMKTTKRIEDWQENVPEYYSLQAALYGYLLGVDNVVMVASFLMPSDYENPNDYKPSIDNTITIEFKISEKYPDFKEKIKQTEEWWKKYISTGISPDFDEEKDAEILKALRTVSVDTTSTDIADIINEAEIIKKEIDNVEDSIKDKSNRLKVLTDIIKNFAIDHLGNEDKKIEIKGNIYNFSVSKTISKPKAVYDDIQMKADGIFDKYVTFRENAPTYRLIIK
;
A
#
# COMPACT_ATOMS: atom_id res chain seq x y z
N MET A 1 0.39 13.91 2.39
CA MET A 1 -0.77 14.66 1.86
C MET A 1 -0.38 16.06 1.41
N TRP A 2 0.19 16.94 2.26
CA TRP A 2 0.59 18.31 1.89
C TRP A 2 1.47 18.36 0.63
N CYS A 3 2.52 17.55 0.56
CA CYS A 3 3.44 17.49 -0.58
C CYS A 3 2.74 17.08 -1.90
N ALA A 4 1.79 16.16 -1.86
CA ALA A 4 1.06 15.75 -3.05
C ALA A 4 0.12 16.87 -3.56
N ILE A 5 -0.57 17.56 -2.65
CA ILE A 5 -1.46 18.68 -3.00
C ILE A 5 -0.65 19.86 -3.58
N THR A 6 0.48 20.21 -2.96
CA THR A 6 1.35 21.32 -3.38
C THR A 6 2.30 20.94 -4.53
N LYS A 7 2.30 19.69 -4.99
CA LYS A 7 3.22 19.16 -6.02
C LYS A 7 4.71 19.28 -5.62
N THR A 8 5.01 19.40 -4.32
CA THR A 8 6.39 19.47 -3.82
C THR A 8 7.07 18.10 -3.89
N TYR A 9 6.31 17.03 -3.67
CA TYR A 9 6.73 15.65 -3.86
C TYR A 9 5.53 14.79 -4.23
N GLU A 10 5.66 14.03 -5.29
CA GLU A 10 4.67 13.06 -5.73
C GLU A 10 5.36 11.71 -5.90
N LYS A 11 4.87 10.72 -5.15
CA LYS A 11 5.37 9.33 -5.29
C LYS A 11 4.90 8.80 -6.65
N PRO A 12 5.80 8.29 -7.49
CA PRO A 12 5.40 7.65 -8.73
C PRO A 12 4.38 6.54 -8.46
N PHE A 13 3.27 6.58 -9.19
CA PHE A 13 2.27 5.53 -9.10
C PHE A 13 2.68 4.38 -10.03
N GLU A 14 2.81 3.20 -9.46
CA GLU A 14 3.03 1.96 -10.22
C GLU A 14 1.91 0.98 -9.87
N ASP A 15 1.31 0.37 -10.89
CA ASP A 15 0.33 -0.67 -10.68
C ASP A 15 1.00 -1.90 -10.04
N THR A 16 0.46 -2.29 -8.89
CA THR A 16 0.86 -3.51 -8.19
C THR A 16 -0.12 -4.64 -8.51
N ILE A 17 0.23 -5.88 -8.17
CA ILE A 17 -0.69 -7.02 -8.29
C ILE A 17 -2.01 -6.74 -7.54
N TYR A 18 -1.98 -5.96 -6.46
CA TYR A 18 -3.15 -5.59 -5.67
C TYR A 18 -4.05 -4.59 -6.40
N THR A 19 -3.47 -3.56 -7.01
CA THR A 19 -4.23 -2.57 -7.77
C THR A 19 -4.80 -3.17 -9.05
N ILE A 20 -4.05 -4.04 -9.73
CA ILE A 20 -4.52 -4.77 -10.92
C ILE A 20 -5.70 -5.67 -10.57
N ALA A 21 -5.57 -6.46 -9.48
CA ALA A 21 -6.66 -7.31 -9.01
C ALA A 21 -7.90 -6.48 -8.63
N GLY A 22 -7.74 -5.37 -7.91
CA GLY A 22 -8.82 -4.46 -7.56
C GLY A 22 -9.59 -4.00 -8.79
N LYS A 23 -8.92 -3.38 -9.76
CA LYS A 23 -9.50 -2.89 -11.02
C LYS A 23 -10.21 -4.00 -11.82
N THR A 24 -9.68 -5.24 -11.79
CA THR A 24 -10.24 -6.37 -12.54
C THR A 24 -11.49 -6.96 -11.87
N ILE A 25 -11.52 -6.97 -10.53
CA ILE A 25 -12.57 -7.62 -9.74
C ILE A 25 -13.74 -6.67 -9.46
N GLU A 26 -13.51 -5.38 -9.35
CA GLU A 26 -14.53 -4.35 -9.09
C GLU A 26 -15.78 -4.47 -9.99
N PRO A 27 -15.69 -4.58 -11.32
CA PRO A 27 -16.88 -4.76 -12.17
C PRO A 27 -17.62 -6.08 -11.87
N LYS A 28 -16.91 -7.12 -11.46
CA LYS A 28 -17.51 -8.41 -11.10
C LYS A 28 -18.27 -8.33 -9.78
N GLN A 29 -17.72 -7.57 -8.80
CA GLN A 29 -18.45 -7.27 -7.55
C GLN A 29 -19.74 -6.52 -7.85
N ALA A 30 -19.69 -5.49 -8.69
CA ALA A 30 -20.88 -4.74 -9.08
C ALA A 30 -21.93 -5.62 -9.76
N GLN A 31 -21.51 -6.49 -10.67
CA GLN A 31 -22.41 -7.44 -11.32
C GLN A 31 -23.04 -8.42 -10.32
N TYR A 32 -22.23 -8.96 -9.41
CA TYR A 32 -22.71 -9.85 -8.35
C TYR A 32 -23.76 -9.16 -7.46
N ILE A 33 -23.52 -7.91 -7.06
CA ILE A 33 -24.47 -7.13 -6.25
C ILE A 33 -25.75 -6.84 -7.01
N LYS A 34 -25.66 -6.44 -8.29
CA LYS A 34 -26.84 -6.23 -9.15
C LYS A 34 -27.72 -7.48 -9.22
N GLU A 35 -27.12 -8.64 -9.47
CA GLU A 35 -27.86 -9.92 -9.62
C GLU A 35 -28.40 -10.45 -8.30
N SER A 36 -27.61 -10.39 -7.22
CA SER A 36 -27.98 -10.97 -5.93
C SER A 36 -29.08 -10.18 -5.21
N TYR A 37 -29.09 -8.85 -5.38
CA TYR A 37 -30.00 -7.97 -4.65
C TYR A 37 -31.02 -7.25 -5.55
N GLY A 38 -30.96 -7.45 -6.86
CA GLY A 38 -31.87 -6.80 -7.81
C GLY A 38 -31.70 -5.28 -7.87
N LEU A 39 -30.48 -4.79 -7.63
CA LEU A 39 -30.17 -3.37 -7.54
C LEU A 39 -29.79 -2.77 -8.90
N ASN A 40 -30.15 -1.50 -9.12
CA ASN A 40 -29.69 -0.74 -10.25
C ASN A 40 -28.45 0.09 -9.86
N LEU A 41 -27.28 -0.33 -10.32
CA LEU A 41 -26.01 0.37 -10.09
C LEU A 41 -25.53 1.02 -11.39
N ILE A 42 -25.07 2.26 -11.29
CA ILE A 42 -24.43 3.01 -12.37
C ILE A 42 -22.98 3.31 -12.02
N SER A 43 -22.09 3.15 -12.99
CA SER A 43 -20.68 3.51 -12.86
C SER A 43 -20.43 4.96 -13.26
N PRO A 44 -19.25 5.55 -12.95
CA PRO A 44 -18.85 6.83 -13.50
C PRO A 44 -18.85 6.86 -15.04
N THR A 45 -18.51 5.73 -15.68
CA THR A 45 -18.57 5.59 -17.13
C THR A 45 -20.00 5.74 -17.67
N ASP A 46 -20.98 5.13 -16.99
CA ASP A 46 -22.41 5.26 -17.35
C ASP A 46 -22.90 6.71 -17.25
N GLN A 47 -22.40 7.45 -16.26
CA GLN A 47 -22.79 8.84 -16.03
C GLN A 47 -22.08 9.85 -16.94
N TYR A 48 -20.79 9.69 -17.16
CA TYR A 48 -19.93 10.73 -17.74
C TYR A 48 -19.22 10.28 -19.03
N GLY A 49 -19.42 9.03 -19.47
CA GLY A 49 -18.77 8.44 -20.63
C GLY A 49 -17.38 7.87 -20.32
N GLU A 50 -16.81 7.17 -21.30
CA GLU A 50 -15.55 6.41 -21.17
C GLU A 50 -14.33 7.27 -20.75
N ASN A 51 -14.36 8.55 -21.06
CA ASN A 51 -13.27 9.48 -20.75
C ASN A 51 -13.49 10.28 -19.44
N TYR A 52 -14.30 9.79 -18.52
CA TYR A 52 -14.62 10.48 -17.27
C TYR A 52 -13.37 10.84 -16.45
N PHE A 53 -12.33 10.00 -16.48
CA PHE A 53 -11.08 10.21 -15.78
C PHE A 53 -10.24 11.40 -16.32
N ASN A 54 -10.55 11.93 -17.48
CA ASN A 54 -9.96 13.17 -17.99
C ASN A 54 -10.50 14.40 -17.27
N LYS A 55 -11.65 14.27 -16.58
CA LYS A 55 -12.15 15.30 -15.70
C LYS A 55 -11.33 15.31 -14.43
N THR A 56 -11.04 16.48 -13.89
CA THR A 56 -10.47 16.58 -12.55
C THR A 56 -11.56 16.25 -11.52
N TYR A 57 -11.16 15.83 -10.34
CA TYR A 57 -12.13 15.55 -9.26
C TYR A 57 -13.02 16.77 -8.93
N GLY A 58 -12.53 18.00 -9.11
CA GLY A 58 -13.31 19.21 -8.94
C GLY A 58 -14.38 19.43 -9.99
N ASP A 59 -14.24 18.86 -11.20
CA ASP A 59 -15.22 18.98 -12.26
C ASP A 59 -16.54 18.24 -11.95
N PHE A 60 -16.52 17.30 -11.03
CA PHE A 60 -17.72 16.59 -10.56
C PHE A 60 -18.44 17.34 -9.43
N PHE A 61 -17.74 18.24 -8.75
CA PHE A 61 -18.22 18.96 -7.58
C PHE A 61 -17.87 20.44 -7.70
N ALA A 62 -18.43 21.10 -8.73
CA ALA A 62 -18.11 22.47 -9.11
C ALA A 62 -18.28 23.49 -7.98
N ASP A 63 -19.19 23.23 -7.03
CA ASP A 63 -19.43 24.10 -5.87
C ASP A 63 -18.42 23.87 -4.73
N ASN A 64 -17.45 22.96 -4.91
CA ASN A 64 -16.47 22.62 -3.89
C ASN A 64 -15.04 22.76 -4.40
N ALA A 65 -14.32 23.76 -3.89
CA ALA A 65 -12.94 24.04 -4.33
C ALA A 65 -11.87 23.13 -3.72
N HIS A 66 -12.19 22.39 -2.65
CA HIS A 66 -11.19 21.68 -1.83
C HIS A 66 -11.38 20.16 -1.81
N TYR A 67 -12.60 19.69 -2.09
CA TYR A 67 -12.93 18.29 -2.03
C TYR A 67 -13.28 17.77 -3.40
N GLY A 68 -12.87 16.55 -3.63
CA GLY A 68 -13.20 15.80 -4.81
C GLY A 68 -13.12 14.30 -4.50
N GLY A 69 -13.54 13.51 -5.43
CA GLY A 69 -13.47 12.07 -5.29
C GLY A 69 -14.14 11.38 -6.46
N MET A 70 -13.90 10.08 -6.55
CA MET A 70 -14.53 9.23 -7.51
C MET A 70 -15.02 7.99 -6.78
N TRP A 71 -16.34 7.81 -6.80
CA TRP A 71 -16.97 6.59 -6.30
C TRP A 71 -16.83 5.45 -7.30
N ASP A 72 -16.97 4.23 -6.83
CA ASP A 72 -16.93 3.06 -7.73
C ASP A 72 -18.29 2.90 -8.42
N TYR A 73 -19.41 2.87 -7.67
CA TYR A 73 -20.75 2.80 -8.22
C TYR A 73 -21.77 3.61 -7.39
N LEU A 74 -22.87 3.97 -8.02
CA LEU A 74 -24.02 4.59 -7.37
C LEU A 74 -25.26 3.74 -7.53
N GLY A 75 -26.01 3.56 -6.45
CA GLY A 75 -27.33 2.98 -6.45
C GLY A 75 -28.37 4.00 -6.92
N VAL A 76 -29.24 3.55 -7.82
CA VAL A 76 -30.33 4.35 -8.38
C VAL A 76 -31.65 3.71 -8.01
N ASN A 77 -32.51 4.46 -7.33
CA ASN A 77 -33.82 3.99 -6.94
C ASN A 77 -34.81 3.91 -8.12
N GLU A 78 -36.02 3.40 -7.87
CA GLU A 78 -37.09 3.24 -8.88
C GLU A 78 -37.48 4.55 -9.59
N ASN A 79 -37.24 5.71 -8.95
CA ASN A 79 -37.52 7.02 -9.53
C ASN A 79 -36.34 7.58 -10.36
N GLY A 80 -35.28 6.79 -10.57
CA GLY A 80 -34.07 7.20 -11.28
C GLY A 80 -33.17 8.16 -10.49
N LYS A 81 -33.37 8.29 -9.17
CA LYS A 81 -32.56 9.15 -8.32
C LYS A 81 -31.48 8.33 -7.63
N VAL A 82 -30.26 8.89 -7.62
CA VAL A 82 -29.15 8.37 -6.81
C VAL A 82 -29.48 8.50 -5.33
N ASP A 83 -29.36 7.43 -4.57
CA ASP A 83 -29.66 7.39 -3.13
C ASP A 83 -28.62 6.61 -2.30
N THR A 84 -27.67 5.94 -2.93
CA THR A 84 -26.68 5.09 -2.25
C THR A 84 -25.32 5.17 -2.96
N VAL A 85 -24.25 5.29 -2.20
CA VAL A 85 -22.86 5.13 -2.68
C VAL A 85 -22.44 3.69 -2.47
N PHE A 86 -21.92 3.04 -3.48
CA PHE A 86 -21.29 1.72 -3.42
C PHE A 86 -19.77 1.87 -3.61
N GLU A 87 -19.02 1.37 -2.65
CA GLU A 87 -17.57 1.37 -2.68
C GLU A 87 -17.04 -0.06 -2.62
N MET A 88 -16.26 -0.45 -3.63
CA MET A 88 -15.78 -1.81 -3.83
C MET A 88 -14.36 -1.95 -3.29
N LYS A 89 -14.11 -3.02 -2.53
CA LYS A 89 -12.78 -3.30 -1.99
C LYS A 89 -12.41 -4.76 -2.19
N THR A 90 -11.13 -5.00 -2.45
CA THR A 90 -10.52 -6.33 -2.45
C THR A 90 -9.47 -6.38 -1.34
N THR A 91 -9.47 -7.44 -0.56
CA THR A 91 -8.54 -7.59 0.56
C THR A 91 -8.27 -9.05 0.87
N LYS A 92 -7.11 -9.34 1.48
CA LYS A 92 -6.81 -10.64 2.09
C LYS A 92 -7.10 -10.68 3.60
N ARG A 93 -7.48 -9.54 4.19
CA ARG A 93 -7.65 -9.36 5.64
C ARG A 93 -9.12 -9.44 5.99
N ILE A 94 -9.62 -10.65 6.19
CA ILE A 94 -11.02 -10.87 6.60
C ILE A 94 -11.26 -10.28 7.98
N GLU A 95 -10.28 -10.38 8.86
CA GLU A 95 -10.34 -9.91 10.25
C GLU A 95 -10.65 -8.42 10.39
N ASP A 96 -10.18 -7.60 9.44
CA ASP A 96 -10.42 -6.15 9.45
C ASP A 96 -11.90 -5.79 9.16
N TRP A 97 -12.68 -6.74 8.64
CA TRP A 97 -14.05 -6.54 8.17
C TRP A 97 -15.12 -7.31 8.96
N GLN A 98 -14.73 -8.08 10.00
CA GLN A 98 -15.66 -8.95 10.73
C GLN A 98 -16.69 -8.17 11.54
N GLU A 99 -16.31 -7.05 12.14
CA GLU A 99 -17.19 -6.27 13.01
C GLU A 99 -17.60 -4.94 12.39
N ASN A 100 -16.73 -4.33 11.58
CA ASN A 100 -16.93 -3.02 10.99
C ASN A 100 -16.12 -2.84 9.71
N VAL A 101 -16.49 -1.81 8.93
CA VAL A 101 -15.66 -1.30 7.83
C VAL A 101 -14.43 -0.58 8.42
N PRO A 102 -13.20 -0.82 7.92
CA PRO A 102 -12.04 -0.02 8.29
C PRO A 102 -12.31 1.47 8.13
N GLU A 103 -11.99 2.26 9.17
CA GLU A 103 -12.43 3.66 9.27
C GLU A 103 -12.03 4.51 8.07
N TYR A 104 -10.81 4.32 7.55
CA TYR A 104 -10.32 5.08 6.42
C TYR A 104 -11.11 4.84 5.12
N TYR A 105 -11.64 3.63 4.89
CA TYR A 105 -12.51 3.34 3.76
C TYR A 105 -13.91 3.90 3.97
N SER A 106 -14.46 3.79 5.18
CA SER A 106 -15.78 4.33 5.46
C SER A 106 -15.80 5.86 5.44
N LEU A 107 -14.71 6.53 5.86
CA LEU A 107 -14.56 7.99 5.72
C LEU A 107 -14.46 8.42 4.25
N GLN A 108 -13.75 7.67 3.42
CA GLN A 108 -13.67 7.92 1.97
C GLN A 108 -15.07 7.88 1.34
N ALA A 109 -15.80 6.80 1.56
CA ALA A 109 -17.15 6.63 1.01
C ALA A 109 -18.15 7.65 1.60
N ALA A 110 -18.00 8.02 2.88
CA ALA A 110 -18.80 9.06 3.51
C ALA A 110 -18.55 10.44 2.87
N LEU A 111 -17.32 10.75 2.48
CA LEU A 111 -17.03 11.98 1.74
C LEU A 111 -17.76 12.01 0.39
N TYR A 112 -17.78 10.90 -0.34
CA TYR A 112 -18.52 10.81 -1.60
C TYR A 112 -20.01 11.03 -1.41
N GLY A 113 -20.61 10.37 -0.41
CA GLY A 113 -22.02 10.57 -0.07
C GLY A 113 -22.32 12.02 0.35
N TYR A 114 -21.45 12.63 1.15
CA TYR A 114 -21.56 14.04 1.52
C TYR A 114 -21.56 14.96 0.31
N LEU A 115 -20.62 14.79 -0.62
CA LEU A 115 -20.50 15.61 -1.83
C LEU A 115 -21.70 15.40 -2.79
N LEU A 116 -22.26 14.20 -2.83
CA LEU A 116 -23.42 13.84 -3.65
C LEU A 116 -24.76 14.17 -2.99
N GLY A 117 -24.77 14.56 -1.69
CA GLY A 117 -25.98 14.76 -0.91
C GLY A 117 -26.74 13.46 -0.62
N VAL A 118 -26.04 12.33 -0.51
CA VAL A 118 -26.55 10.99 -0.25
C VAL A 118 -26.11 10.52 1.12
N ASP A 119 -27.00 9.92 1.89
CA ASP A 119 -26.71 9.45 3.26
C ASP A 119 -26.36 7.96 3.34
N ASN A 120 -26.82 7.15 2.40
CA ASN A 120 -26.62 5.71 2.44
C ASN A 120 -25.30 5.33 1.73
N VAL A 121 -24.56 4.45 2.38
CA VAL A 121 -23.31 3.88 1.87
C VAL A 121 -23.34 2.36 2.01
N VAL A 122 -22.94 1.66 0.97
CA VAL A 122 -22.70 0.22 0.96
C VAL A 122 -21.24 -0.04 0.61
N MET A 123 -20.53 -0.64 1.55
CA MET A 123 -19.18 -1.14 1.31
C MET A 123 -19.26 -2.60 0.87
N VAL A 124 -18.63 -2.92 -0.24
CA VAL A 124 -18.55 -4.30 -0.75
C VAL A 124 -17.11 -4.77 -0.63
N ALA A 125 -16.87 -5.82 0.14
CA ALA A 125 -15.51 -6.36 0.32
C ALA A 125 -15.42 -7.80 -0.19
N SER A 126 -14.54 -8.04 -1.14
CA SER A 126 -14.19 -9.38 -1.62
C SER A 126 -12.88 -9.84 -1.01
N PHE A 127 -12.88 -11.04 -0.44
CA PHE A 127 -11.73 -11.65 0.22
C PHE A 127 -10.96 -12.53 -0.76
N LEU A 128 -9.69 -12.17 -1.01
CA LEU A 128 -8.85 -12.77 -2.01
C LEU A 128 -7.80 -13.69 -1.39
N MET A 129 -7.64 -14.87 -2.00
CA MET A 129 -6.49 -15.74 -1.77
C MET A 129 -5.28 -15.28 -2.61
N PRO A 130 -4.06 -15.69 -2.29
CA PRO A 130 -2.87 -15.34 -3.09
C PRO A 130 -3.01 -15.64 -4.59
N SER A 131 -3.64 -16.76 -4.95
CA SER A 131 -3.92 -17.15 -6.34
C SER A 131 -4.82 -16.18 -7.09
N ASP A 132 -5.74 -15.50 -6.38
CA ASP A 132 -6.68 -14.56 -6.99
C ASP A 132 -5.98 -13.26 -7.41
N TYR A 133 -4.90 -12.87 -6.71
CA TYR A 133 -4.05 -11.75 -7.12
C TYR A 133 -3.23 -12.07 -8.37
N GLU A 134 -2.84 -13.32 -8.55
CA GLU A 134 -2.11 -13.78 -9.74
C GLU A 134 -3.05 -13.94 -10.94
N ASN A 135 -4.29 -14.37 -10.71
CA ASN A 135 -5.30 -14.65 -11.75
C ASN A 135 -6.64 -13.96 -11.46
N PRO A 136 -6.71 -12.64 -11.38
CA PRO A 136 -7.93 -11.92 -10.98
C PRO A 136 -9.10 -12.07 -11.98
N ASN A 137 -8.79 -12.48 -13.22
CA ASN A 137 -9.81 -12.78 -14.22
C ASN A 137 -10.66 -14.01 -13.86
N ASP A 138 -10.13 -14.95 -13.11
CA ASP A 138 -10.81 -16.18 -12.71
C ASP A 138 -11.65 -16.01 -11.44
N TYR A 139 -11.43 -14.93 -10.68
CA TYR A 139 -12.17 -14.65 -9.46
C TYR A 139 -13.67 -14.46 -9.73
N LYS A 140 -14.49 -15.07 -8.90
CA LYS A 140 -15.96 -14.98 -8.94
C LYS A 140 -16.49 -14.60 -7.57
N PRO A 141 -17.04 -13.38 -7.41
CA PRO A 141 -17.73 -12.99 -6.18
C PRO A 141 -18.89 -13.95 -5.86
N SER A 142 -19.02 -14.28 -4.59
CA SER A 142 -20.07 -15.17 -4.05
C SER A 142 -20.34 -14.82 -2.60
N ILE A 143 -21.39 -15.40 -2.03
CA ILE A 143 -21.74 -15.23 -0.61
C ILE A 143 -20.63 -15.73 0.34
N ASP A 144 -19.77 -16.65 -0.12
CA ASP A 144 -18.70 -17.23 0.71
C ASP A 144 -17.44 -16.34 0.76
N ASN A 145 -17.28 -15.45 -0.21
CA ASN A 145 -16.05 -14.66 -0.36
C ASN A 145 -16.27 -13.15 -0.53
N THR A 146 -17.51 -12.70 -0.52
CA THR A 146 -17.86 -11.29 -0.70
C THR A 146 -18.96 -10.89 0.28
N ILE A 147 -18.71 -9.84 1.05
CA ILE A 147 -19.68 -9.30 2.02
C ILE A 147 -20.10 -7.89 1.64
N THR A 148 -21.24 -7.47 2.13
CA THR A 148 -21.75 -6.10 2.08
C THR A 148 -21.94 -5.56 3.50
N ILE A 149 -21.49 -4.33 3.75
CA ILE A 149 -21.72 -3.64 5.02
C ILE A 149 -22.35 -2.29 4.70
N GLU A 150 -23.55 -2.07 5.19
CA GLU A 150 -24.32 -0.85 4.98
C GLU A 150 -24.17 0.08 6.19
N PHE A 151 -24.14 1.37 5.93
CA PHE A 151 -24.25 2.38 6.99
C PHE A 151 -24.81 3.69 6.45
N LYS A 152 -25.38 4.49 7.37
CA LYS A 152 -25.73 5.88 7.09
C LYS A 152 -24.67 6.81 7.62
N ILE A 153 -24.30 7.79 6.82
CA ILE A 153 -23.28 8.79 7.20
C ILE A 153 -23.73 9.56 8.43
N SER A 154 -24.99 9.94 8.48
CA SER A 154 -25.59 10.68 9.61
C SER A 154 -25.56 9.90 10.93
N GLU A 155 -25.63 8.56 10.87
CA GLU A 155 -25.58 7.69 12.06
C GLU A 155 -24.14 7.36 12.48
N LYS A 156 -23.29 6.97 11.50
CA LYS A 156 -21.91 6.58 11.75
C LYS A 156 -21.01 7.77 12.07
N TYR A 157 -21.27 8.90 11.44
CA TYR A 157 -20.48 10.14 11.57
C TYR A 157 -21.38 11.35 11.84
N PRO A 158 -22.03 11.44 13.00
CA PRO A 158 -22.90 12.57 13.32
C PRO A 158 -22.15 13.92 13.34
N ASP A 159 -20.84 13.88 13.50
CA ASP A 159 -19.92 15.02 13.48
C ASP A 159 -19.27 15.27 12.10
N PHE A 160 -19.76 14.66 11.01
CA PHE A 160 -19.09 14.72 9.71
C PHE A 160 -18.88 16.16 9.21
N LYS A 161 -19.85 17.03 9.44
CA LYS A 161 -19.74 18.46 9.08
C LYS A 161 -18.62 19.17 9.86
N GLU A 162 -18.38 18.78 11.10
CA GLU A 162 -17.26 19.33 11.88
C GLU A 162 -15.92 18.80 11.35
N LYS A 163 -15.83 17.53 10.91
CA LYS A 163 -14.65 16.98 10.24
C LYS A 163 -14.33 17.74 8.95
N ILE A 164 -15.34 18.07 8.15
CA ILE A 164 -15.21 18.93 6.95
C ILE A 164 -14.62 20.26 7.32
N LYS A 165 -15.16 20.95 8.34
CA LYS A 165 -14.69 22.27 8.82
C LYS A 165 -13.23 22.20 9.29
N GLN A 166 -12.85 21.18 10.07
CA GLN A 166 -11.46 20.96 10.50
C GLN A 166 -10.51 20.79 9.32
N THR A 167 -10.94 20.08 8.27
CA THR A 167 -10.15 19.92 7.05
C THR A 167 -10.00 21.24 6.31
N GLU A 168 -11.03 22.08 6.25
CA GLU A 168 -10.93 23.43 5.67
C GLU A 168 -10.01 24.35 6.46
N GLU A 169 -10.04 24.27 7.80
CA GLU A 169 -9.11 25.00 8.66
C GLU A 169 -7.67 24.55 8.42
N TRP A 170 -7.45 23.23 8.29
CA TRP A 170 -6.16 22.66 7.92
C TRP A 170 -5.69 23.17 6.54
N TRP A 171 -6.60 23.20 5.55
CA TRP A 171 -6.32 23.72 4.21
C TRP A 171 -5.88 25.19 4.27
N LYS A 172 -6.64 26.03 4.97
CA LYS A 172 -6.30 27.45 5.16
C LYS A 172 -4.96 27.65 5.84
N LYS A 173 -4.66 26.82 6.84
CA LYS A 173 -3.43 26.92 7.63
C LYS A 173 -2.19 26.51 6.83
N TYR A 174 -2.26 25.46 6.03
CA TYR A 174 -1.09 24.84 5.44
C TYR A 174 -1.04 24.94 3.91
N ILE A 175 -2.14 24.72 3.22
CA ILE A 175 -2.15 24.75 1.75
C ILE A 175 -2.17 26.18 1.25
N SER A 176 -3.10 27.00 1.75
CA SER A 176 -3.23 28.41 1.31
C SER A 176 -2.02 29.28 1.68
N THR A 177 -1.29 28.90 2.72
CA THR A 177 -0.06 29.61 3.13
C THR A 177 1.21 29.09 2.47
N GLY A 178 1.17 27.89 1.90
CA GLY A 178 2.34 27.20 1.40
C GLY A 178 3.31 26.68 2.48
N ILE A 179 2.92 26.76 3.76
CA ILE A 179 3.75 26.31 4.89
C ILE A 179 3.36 24.88 5.23
N SER A 180 4.31 23.96 5.19
CA SER A 180 4.04 22.56 5.53
C SER A 180 3.71 22.39 7.02
N PRO A 181 2.89 21.38 7.38
CA PRO A 181 2.91 20.85 8.74
C PRO A 181 4.31 20.34 9.09
N ASP A 182 4.58 20.14 10.38
CA ASP A 182 5.80 19.50 10.83
C ASP A 182 5.87 18.07 10.27
N PHE A 183 7.05 17.67 9.79
CA PHE A 183 7.28 16.32 9.31
C PHE A 183 7.62 15.39 10.49
N ASP A 184 7.09 14.19 10.42
CA ASP A 184 7.44 13.09 11.33
C ASP A 184 8.60 12.30 10.72
N GLU A 185 9.73 12.20 11.42
CA GLU A 185 10.96 11.56 10.90
C GLU A 185 10.76 10.06 10.58
N GLU A 186 9.81 9.37 11.21
CA GLU A 186 9.54 7.96 10.93
C GLU A 186 8.48 7.79 9.84
N LYS A 187 7.33 8.48 9.97
CA LYS A 187 6.20 8.34 9.05
C LYS A 187 6.46 9.00 7.70
N ASP A 188 7.21 10.09 7.69
CA ASP A 188 7.52 10.86 6.49
C ASP A 188 8.94 10.61 5.97
N ALA A 189 9.62 9.56 6.42
CA ALA A 189 11.02 9.27 6.10
C ALA A 189 11.32 9.26 4.58
N GLU A 190 10.44 8.68 3.76
CA GLU A 190 10.59 8.67 2.29
C GLU A 190 10.51 10.08 1.69
N ILE A 191 9.57 10.88 2.15
CA ILE A 191 9.37 12.26 1.71
C ILE A 191 10.56 13.11 2.11
N LEU A 192 10.99 13.02 3.37
CA LEU A 192 12.16 13.75 3.88
C LEU A 192 13.43 13.38 3.13
N LYS A 193 13.61 12.10 2.81
CA LYS A 193 14.73 11.65 1.98
C LYS A 193 14.69 12.27 0.59
N ALA A 194 13.53 12.29 -0.06
CA ALA A 194 13.38 12.90 -1.39
C ALA A 194 13.65 14.42 -1.37
N LEU A 195 13.09 15.13 -0.39
CA LEU A 195 13.28 16.58 -0.24
C LEU A 195 14.73 16.98 0.12
N ARG A 196 15.46 16.09 0.79
CA ARG A 196 16.88 16.29 1.15
C ARG A 196 17.84 15.76 0.05
N THR A 197 17.32 15.21 -1.04
CA THR A 197 18.14 14.69 -2.15
C THR A 197 18.41 15.82 -3.13
N VAL A 198 19.69 16.09 -3.40
CA VAL A 198 20.13 17.04 -4.41
C VAL A 198 20.42 16.26 -5.69
N SER A 199 19.82 16.67 -6.80
CA SER A 199 20.13 16.15 -8.14
C SER A 199 21.10 17.09 -8.83
N VAL A 200 22.15 16.54 -9.39
CA VAL A 200 23.15 17.29 -10.13
C VAL A 200 23.10 16.85 -11.60
N ASP A 201 22.96 17.82 -12.51
CA ASP A 201 23.11 17.56 -13.94
C ASP A 201 24.60 17.38 -14.25
N THR A 202 24.95 16.20 -14.75
CA THR A 202 26.34 15.80 -15.03
C THR A 202 26.67 15.85 -16.53
N THR A 203 25.77 16.28 -17.39
CA THR A 203 25.99 16.29 -18.85
C THR A 203 27.15 17.19 -19.31
N SER A 204 27.57 18.13 -18.47
CA SER A 204 28.67 19.08 -18.72
C SER A 204 29.80 18.99 -17.70
N THR A 205 29.91 17.86 -16.96
CA THR A 205 30.92 17.69 -15.92
C THR A 205 32.04 16.74 -16.34
N ASP A 206 33.20 16.85 -15.70
CA ASP A 206 34.39 15.99 -15.95
C ASP A 206 34.14 14.51 -15.68
N ILE A 207 33.00 14.15 -15.03
CA ILE A 207 32.65 12.76 -14.73
C ILE A 207 31.58 12.18 -15.70
N ALA A 208 31.15 12.93 -16.71
CA ALA A 208 30.10 12.47 -17.63
C ALA A 208 30.49 11.17 -18.36
N ASP A 209 31.72 11.06 -18.83
CA ASP A 209 32.21 9.84 -19.49
C ASP A 209 32.28 8.66 -18.54
N ILE A 210 32.68 8.89 -17.29
CA ILE A 210 32.75 7.86 -16.24
C ILE A 210 31.33 7.36 -15.92
N ILE A 211 30.32 8.25 -15.88
CA ILE A 211 28.93 7.89 -15.63
C ILE A 211 28.40 7.07 -16.81
N ASN A 212 28.65 7.49 -18.05
CA ASN A 212 28.23 6.75 -19.24
C ASN A 212 28.81 5.33 -19.26
N GLU A 213 30.12 5.18 -18.95
CA GLU A 213 30.74 3.85 -18.86
C GLU A 213 30.11 3.01 -17.76
N ALA A 214 29.88 3.60 -16.56
CA ALA A 214 29.24 2.89 -15.45
C ALA A 214 27.80 2.45 -15.77
N GLU A 215 27.04 3.25 -16.50
CA GLU A 215 25.66 2.90 -16.95
C GLU A 215 25.68 1.74 -17.94
N ILE A 216 26.62 1.73 -18.88
CA ILE A 216 26.75 0.63 -19.86
C ILE A 216 27.06 -0.67 -19.13
N ILE A 217 28.08 -0.67 -18.26
CA ILE A 217 28.48 -1.86 -17.49
C ILE A 217 27.33 -2.31 -16.58
N LYS A 218 26.65 -1.39 -15.91
CA LYS A 218 25.52 -1.73 -15.04
C LYS A 218 24.40 -2.41 -15.82
N LYS A 219 24.06 -1.90 -17.01
CA LYS A 219 23.05 -2.50 -17.88
C LYS A 219 23.42 -3.92 -18.34
N GLU A 220 24.68 -4.16 -18.63
CA GLU A 220 25.18 -5.50 -18.97
C GLU A 220 25.03 -6.46 -17.79
N ILE A 221 25.38 -6.02 -16.59
CA ILE A 221 25.22 -6.81 -15.35
C ILE A 221 23.74 -7.15 -15.12
N ASP A 222 22.85 -6.14 -15.21
CA ASP A 222 21.41 -6.33 -15.01
C ASP A 222 20.82 -7.35 -15.99
N ASN A 223 21.21 -7.29 -17.25
CA ASN A 223 20.79 -8.26 -18.26
C ASN A 223 21.21 -9.71 -17.92
N VAL A 224 22.43 -9.86 -17.38
CA VAL A 224 22.91 -11.19 -16.92
C VAL A 224 22.15 -11.65 -15.68
N GLU A 225 21.95 -10.79 -14.71
CA GLU A 225 21.20 -11.09 -13.48
C GLU A 225 19.75 -11.51 -13.80
N ASP A 226 19.08 -10.79 -14.69
CA ASP A 226 17.72 -11.14 -15.13
C ASP A 226 17.71 -12.50 -15.87
N SER A 227 18.71 -12.79 -16.70
CA SER A 227 18.79 -14.06 -17.42
C SER A 227 18.93 -15.29 -16.52
N ILE A 228 19.48 -15.11 -15.32
CA ILE A 228 19.69 -16.19 -14.34
C ILE A 228 18.69 -16.19 -13.18
N LYS A 229 17.83 -15.18 -13.10
CA LYS A 229 16.90 -14.94 -11.98
C LYS A 229 16.02 -16.16 -11.67
N ASP A 230 15.40 -16.76 -12.69
CA ASP A 230 14.55 -17.94 -12.50
C ASP A 230 15.35 -19.16 -12.02
N LYS A 231 16.57 -19.32 -12.53
CA LYS A 231 17.48 -20.39 -12.08
C LYS A 231 17.91 -20.16 -10.63
N SER A 232 18.22 -18.91 -10.26
CA SER A 232 18.57 -18.54 -8.88
C SER A 232 17.42 -18.78 -7.92
N ASN A 233 16.20 -18.40 -8.29
CA ASN A 233 15.00 -18.65 -7.50
C ASN A 233 14.75 -20.16 -7.34
N ARG A 234 14.88 -20.92 -8.42
CA ARG A 234 14.74 -22.37 -8.35
C ARG A 234 15.80 -23.01 -7.48
N LEU A 235 17.07 -22.58 -7.59
CA LEU A 235 18.16 -23.07 -6.75
C LEU A 235 17.87 -22.79 -5.26
N LYS A 236 17.39 -21.59 -4.93
CA LYS A 236 17.00 -21.24 -3.57
C LYS A 236 15.96 -22.19 -3.00
N VAL A 237 14.90 -22.48 -3.74
CA VAL A 237 13.87 -23.45 -3.31
C VAL A 237 14.47 -24.84 -3.07
N LEU A 238 15.31 -25.30 -3.99
CA LEU A 238 15.95 -26.61 -3.85
C LEU A 238 16.92 -26.68 -2.66
N THR A 239 17.70 -25.62 -2.43
CA THR A 239 18.60 -25.55 -1.27
C THR A 239 17.85 -25.46 0.05
N ASP A 240 16.68 -24.81 0.10
CA ASP A 240 15.83 -24.81 1.29
C ASP A 240 15.26 -26.20 1.60
N ILE A 241 14.87 -26.97 0.58
CA ILE A 241 14.44 -28.36 0.75
C ILE A 241 15.60 -29.23 1.30
N ILE A 242 16.80 -29.11 0.72
CA ILE A 242 18.00 -29.85 1.18
C ILE A 242 18.34 -29.43 2.63
N LYS A 243 18.25 -28.16 2.95
CA LYS A 243 18.49 -27.66 4.30
C LYS A 243 17.50 -28.22 5.32
N ASN A 244 16.21 -28.25 5.01
CA ASN A 244 15.19 -28.81 5.90
C ASN A 244 15.44 -30.33 6.10
N PHE A 245 15.69 -31.07 5.04
CA PHE A 245 16.08 -32.45 5.15
C PHE A 245 17.31 -32.66 6.06
N ALA A 246 18.35 -31.83 5.91
CA ALA A 246 19.54 -31.87 6.75
C ALA A 246 19.21 -31.55 8.23
N ILE A 247 18.34 -30.59 8.50
CA ILE A 247 17.91 -30.22 9.87
C ILE A 247 17.19 -31.41 10.53
N ASP A 248 16.29 -32.08 9.81
CA ASP A 248 15.54 -33.25 10.33
C ASP A 248 16.43 -34.43 10.69
N HIS A 249 17.61 -34.51 10.07
CA HIS A 249 18.59 -35.57 10.33
C HIS A 249 19.76 -35.16 11.24
N LEU A 250 19.74 -33.89 11.72
CA LEU A 250 20.78 -33.35 12.61
C LEU A 250 20.43 -33.70 14.06
N GLY A 251 21.23 -34.53 14.70
CA GLY A 251 21.05 -34.87 16.12
C GLY A 251 21.22 -33.65 17.05
N ASN A 252 20.72 -33.78 18.30
CA ASN A 252 20.73 -32.67 19.27
C ASN A 252 22.15 -32.16 19.59
N GLU A 253 23.14 -33.03 19.57
CA GLU A 253 24.54 -32.74 19.89
C GLU A 253 25.39 -32.45 18.65
N ASP A 254 24.86 -32.72 17.45
CA ASP A 254 25.57 -32.51 16.21
C ASP A 254 25.68 -31.02 15.87
N LYS A 255 26.87 -30.64 15.37
CA LYS A 255 27.13 -29.24 14.96
C LYS A 255 27.08 -29.06 13.47
N LYS A 256 27.19 -30.13 12.69
CA LYS A 256 27.26 -30.05 11.22
C LYS A 256 26.82 -31.42 10.63
N ILE A 257 26.11 -31.34 9.51
CA ILE A 257 25.79 -32.49 8.66
C ILE A 257 26.28 -32.20 7.24
N GLU A 258 26.82 -33.22 6.57
CA GLU A 258 27.22 -33.13 5.16
C GLU A 258 26.43 -34.13 4.32
N ILE A 259 25.90 -33.64 3.21
CA ILE A 259 25.17 -34.41 2.20
C ILE A 259 26.02 -34.41 0.95
N LYS A 260 26.46 -35.60 0.52
CA LYS A 260 27.26 -35.77 -0.68
C LYS A 260 26.37 -35.77 -1.92
N GLY A 261 26.63 -34.86 -2.83
CA GLY A 261 26.06 -34.84 -4.18
C GLY A 261 27.08 -35.35 -5.20
N ASN A 262 26.67 -35.49 -6.44
CA ASN A 262 27.53 -35.98 -7.52
C ASN A 262 28.58 -34.95 -7.97
N ILE A 263 28.29 -33.68 -7.86
CA ILE A 263 29.15 -32.55 -8.29
C ILE A 263 29.55 -31.69 -7.09
N TYR A 264 28.58 -31.36 -6.22
CA TYR A 264 28.78 -30.54 -5.06
C TYR A 264 28.34 -31.22 -3.78
N ASN A 265 29.05 -30.99 -2.69
CA ASN A 265 28.61 -31.41 -1.36
C ASN A 265 27.85 -30.24 -0.69
N PHE A 266 26.77 -30.55 0.01
CA PHE A 266 26.00 -29.62 0.77
C PHE A 266 26.31 -29.80 2.26
N SER A 267 26.44 -28.71 2.99
CA SER A 267 26.64 -28.79 4.44
C SER A 267 25.74 -27.80 5.17
N VAL A 268 25.15 -28.30 6.26
CA VAL A 268 24.35 -27.47 7.16
C VAL A 268 25.02 -27.45 8.53
N SER A 269 25.30 -26.28 9.04
CA SER A 269 25.91 -26.07 10.37
C SER A 269 24.89 -25.47 11.34
N LYS A 270 24.83 -26.03 12.54
CA LYS A 270 24.02 -25.52 13.64
C LYS A 270 24.87 -24.56 14.48
N THR A 271 24.47 -23.32 14.53
CA THR A 271 25.11 -22.30 15.38
C THR A 271 24.13 -21.84 16.43
N ILE A 272 24.48 -21.97 17.69
CA ILE A 272 23.69 -21.47 18.80
C ILE A 272 24.35 -20.17 19.27
N SER A 273 23.68 -19.05 19.02
CA SER A 273 24.15 -17.76 19.53
C SER A 273 23.99 -17.68 21.04
N LYS A 274 24.92 -17.02 21.72
CA LYS A 274 24.73 -16.72 23.14
C LYS A 274 23.48 -15.86 23.30
N PRO A 275 22.69 -16.10 24.38
CA PRO A 275 21.55 -15.26 24.69
C PRO A 275 21.97 -13.80 24.74
N LYS A 276 21.22 -12.94 24.05
CA LYS A 276 21.38 -11.49 24.16
C LYS A 276 20.44 -10.99 25.26
N ALA A 277 20.93 -10.05 26.08
CA ALA A 277 20.06 -9.33 27.00
C ALA A 277 19.05 -8.51 26.17
N VAL A 278 17.79 -8.64 26.51
CA VAL A 278 16.71 -7.80 25.97
C VAL A 278 16.29 -6.86 27.10
N TYR A 279 16.33 -5.58 26.81
CA TYR A 279 15.96 -4.53 27.76
C TYR A 279 14.58 -4.02 27.40
N ASP A 280 13.73 -3.85 28.41
CA ASP A 280 12.45 -3.18 28.25
C ASP A 280 12.66 -1.67 28.43
N ASP A 281 12.92 -1.00 27.31
CA ASP A 281 13.20 0.45 27.28
C ASP A 281 12.00 1.28 27.79
N ILE A 282 10.77 0.78 27.59
CA ILE A 282 9.55 1.46 28.04
C ILE A 282 9.48 1.40 29.56
N GLN A 283 9.68 0.22 30.15
CA GLN A 283 9.69 0.06 31.59
C GLN A 283 10.85 0.80 32.25
N MET A 284 12.05 0.75 31.65
CA MET A 284 13.22 1.49 32.12
C MET A 284 13.00 3.01 32.16
N LYS A 285 12.28 3.56 31.18
CA LYS A 285 11.91 4.98 31.15
C LYS A 285 10.87 5.29 32.23
N ALA A 286 9.86 4.42 32.40
CA ALA A 286 8.85 4.56 33.44
C ALA A 286 9.44 4.52 34.83
N ASP A 287 10.46 3.69 35.07
CA ASP A 287 11.17 3.56 36.33
C ASP A 287 12.23 4.66 36.56
N GLY A 288 12.45 5.55 35.57
CA GLY A 288 13.42 6.65 35.64
C GLY A 288 14.88 6.21 35.69
N ILE A 289 15.18 4.99 35.22
CA ILE A 289 16.55 4.45 35.20
C ILE A 289 17.18 4.44 33.83
N PHE A 290 16.42 4.71 32.77
CA PHE A 290 16.90 4.65 31.39
C PHE A 290 18.12 5.54 31.17
N ASP A 291 18.03 6.83 31.47
CA ASP A 291 19.08 7.81 31.25
C ASP A 291 20.33 7.57 32.14
N LYS A 292 20.18 6.79 33.21
CA LYS A 292 21.29 6.42 34.09
C LYS A 292 22.22 5.38 33.46
N TYR A 293 21.69 4.50 32.60
CA TYR A 293 22.43 3.35 32.09
C TYR A 293 22.55 3.36 30.55
N VAL A 294 21.84 4.27 29.86
CA VAL A 294 21.87 4.38 28.41
C VAL A 294 22.56 5.68 28.00
N THR A 295 23.62 5.55 27.21
CA THR A 295 24.31 6.69 26.58
C THR A 295 24.26 6.52 25.08
N PHE A 296 23.88 7.58 24.39
CA PHE A 296 23.93 7.61 22.93
C PHE A 296 25.28 8.13 22.48
N ARG A 297 25.88 7.47 21.48
CA ARG A 297 27.09 7.95 20.81
C ARG A 297 26.72 8.38 19.41
N GLU A 298 27.14 9.55 19.02
CA GLU A 298 27.05 9.96 17.62
C GLU A 298 27.92 9.05 16.77
N ASN A 299 27.34 8.52 15.71
CA ASN A 299 28.07 7.74 14.72
C ASN A 299 28.58 8.65 13.62
N ALA A 300 29.78 8.37 13.11
CA ALA A 300 30.25 9.05 11.91
C ALA A 300 29.32 8.72 10.73
N PRO A 301 29.04 9.71 9.84
CA PRO A 301 28.23 9.46 8.67
C PRO A 301 28.84 8.37 7.78
N THR A 302 28.01 7.46 7.30
CA THR A 302 28.40 6.44 6.33
C THR A 302 27.89 6.83 4.96
N TYR A 303 28.75 6.68 3.95
CA TYR A 303 28.43 7.00 2.56
C TYR A 303 28.30 5.70 1.77
N ARG A 304 27.20 5.55 1.02
CA ARG A 304 26.96 4.38 0.19
C ARG A 304 26.60 4.82 -1.23
N LEU A 305 27.34 4.34 -2.22
CA LEU A 305 26.97 4.45 -3.62
C LEU A 305 25.99 3.32 -3.96
N ILE A 306 24.88 3.67 -4.60
CA ILE A 306 23.89 2.70 -5.12
C ILE A 306 23.72 3.01 -6.60
N ILE A 307 23.85 1.99 -7.45
CA ILE A 307 23.48 2.03 -8.86
C ILE A 307 22.11 1.34 -8.95
N LYS A 308 21.14 2.06 -9.49
CA LYS A 308 19.75 1.58 -9.65
C LYS A 308 19.49 1.24 -11.10
#